data_9b345a4d46a435c64ed1d71e987c16cd
#
_entry.id   9b345a4d46a435c64ed1d71e987c16cd
#
_cell.length_a   1.000
_cell.length_b   1.000
_cell.length_c   1.000
_cell.angle_alpha   90.00
_cell.angle_beta   90.00
_cell.angle_gamma   90.00
#
_symmetry.space_group_name_H-M   'P 1'
#
loop_
_entity.id
_entity.type
_entity.pdbx_description
1 polymer ?
#
loop_
_entity_poly.entity_id
_entity_poly.type
_entity_poly.pdbx_seq_one_letter_code
_entity_poly.pdbx_strand_id
1 'polypeptide(L)'
;MPVSYMEIDLRVFRHNLRVIRSHLKNVPALAVIKANAYGHGAVECLRAALEEGCVGAAVARVEEGRVVRASGFDCPVYVLGLPLPEEMSVGVNEELILPVDDTTNLEALETAASTLKKMVEVMLPIDTGMNRIGTHAKDLHAFLEKLKKYPHLHIHGLFTHLATADAKNKSKAYKQLAEFEEALSAMPSLENLIISAASSAGVVDIPESWYNLVRPGIIQYGPSPSNTMLNYLDLKYMMTVVSHITHVQVVHKGETVGYGATYTAGKDMRIATIPIGYADGYPRALSNKGAVLIGEKRCPIVGRICMDQLMAAVDDTVMPGDEVVLIGKQGEEEIKVDELAELAGTIHYEILCGLRRIPRIFIDEK
;
A
#
# COMPACT_ATOMS: atom_id res chain seq x y z
N MET A 1 20.89 -15.43 -9.22
CA MET A 1 19.65 -14.68 -8.93
C MET A 1 18.44 -15.55 -9.23
N PRO A 2 17.27 -15.34 -8.61
CA PRO A 2 16.03 -16.01 -9.03
C PRO A 2 15.72 -15.68 -10.49
N VAL A 3 15.02 -16.58 -11.20
CA VAL A 3 14.63 -16.33 -12.61
C VAL A 3 13.64 -15.17 -12.72
N SER A 4 12.79 -14.99 -11.70
CA SER A 4 11.84 -13.89 -11.58
C SER A 4 12.01 -13.23 -10.22
N TYR A 5 12.07 -11.89 -10.17
CA TYR A 5 12.28 -11.12 -8.95
C TYR A 5 11.70 -9.71 -9.07
N MET A 6 11.52 -9.07 -7.93
CA MET A 6 11.21 -7.64 -7.83
C MET A 6 12.44 -6.89 -7.35
N GLU A 7 12.89 -5.93 -8.11
CA GLU A 7 13.86 -4.93 -7.63
C GLU A 7 13.10 -3.84 -6.89
N ILE A 8 13.53 -3.57 -5.66
CA ILE A 8 12.97 -2.55 -4.79
C ILE A 8 14.06 -1.52 -4.53
N ASP A 9 13.99 -0.37 -5.18
CA ASP A 9 15.00 0.69 -5.06
C ASP A 9 14.69 1.61 -3.87
N LEU A 10 15.37 1.37 -2.74
CA LEU A 10 15.23 2.17 -1.53
C LEU A 10 15.78 3.59 -1.68
N ARG A 11 16.66 3.86 -2.65
CA ARG A 11 17.14 5.21 -2.96
C ARG A 11 16.00 6.06 -3.52
N VAL A 12 15.18 5.46 -4.42
CA VAL A 12 13.96 6.06 -4.96
C VAL A 12 12.94 6.28 -3.84
N PHE A 13 12.77 5.31 -2.94
CA PHE A 13 11.89 5.46 -1.78
C PHE A 13 12.28 6.65 -0.92
N ARG A 14 13.58 6.80 -0.58
CA ARG A 14 14.09 7.96 0.15
C ARG A 14 13.86 9.28 -0.60
N HIS A 15 14.07 9.29 -1.92
CA HIS A 15 13.71 10.45 -2.74
C HIS A 15 12.26 10.85 -2.57
N ASN A 16 11.34 9.91 -2.71
CA ASN A 16 9.90 10.15 -2.55
C ASN A 16 9.56 10.72 -1.15
N LEU A 17 10.15 10.17 -0.09
CA LEU A 17 9.95 10.65 1.27
C LEU A 17 10.45 12.09 1.45
N ARG A 18 11.59 12.46 0.87
CA ARG A 18 12.12 13.84 0.90
C ARG A 18 11.19 14.80 0.15
N VAL A 19 10.66 14.40 -1.01
CA VAL A 19 9.68 15.19 -1.77
C VAL A 19 8.41 15.40 -0.95
N ILE A 20 7.85 14.33 -0.36
CA ILE A 20 6.67 14.39 0.50
C ILE A 20 6.91 15.29 1.70
N ARG A 21 8.04 15.12 2.40
CA ARG A 21 8.40 15.94 3.57
C ARG A 21 8.54 17.42 3.22
N SER A 22 9.17 17.74 2.09
CA SER A 22 9.30 19.12 1.60
C SER A 22 7.91 19.74 1.31
N HIS A 23 7.02 18.98 0.70
CA HIS A 23 5.64 19.41 0.44
C HIS A 23 4.87 19.70 1.73
N LEU A 24 5.02 18.86 2.74
CA LEU A 24 4.37 18.95 4.04
C LEU A 24 4.88 20.09 4.93
N LYS A 25 5.94 20.81 4.55
CA LYS A 25 6.53 21.90 5.36
C LYS A 25 6.82 21.45 6.80
N ASN A 26 7.34 20.23 6.95
CA ASN A 26 7.71 19.58 8.22
C ASN A 26 6.54 19.09 9.11
N VAL A 27 5.32 18.98 8.63
CA VAL A 27 4.30 18.20 9.35
C VAL A 27 4.79 16.75 9.46
N PRO A 28 4.78 16.14 10.68
CA PRO A 28 5.22 14.77 10.87
C PRO A 28 4.43 13.77 10.03
N ALA A 29 5.13 12.74 9.53
CA ALA A 29 4.52 11.69 8.71
C ALA A 29 4.85 10.30 9.27
N LEU A 30 3.87 9.38 9.21
CA LEU A 30 4.07 7.97 9.46
C LEU A 30 4.50 7.25 8.17
N ALA A 31 5.36 6.26 8.32
CA ALA A 31 5.58 5.26 7.28
C ALA A 31 4.38 4.30 7.26
N VAL A 32 3.51 4.41 6.26
CA VAL A 32 2.38 3.48 6.12
C VAL A 32 2.85 2.23 5.39
N ILE A 33 3.14 1.18 6.16
CA ILE A 33 3.80 -0.06 5.70
C ILE A 33 2.90 -1.30 5.74
N LYS A 34 1.58 -1.11 5.88
CA LYS A 34 0.60 -2.21 5.85
C LYS A 34 0.70 -3.02 4.55
N ALA A 35 0.19 -4.25 4.56
CA ALA A 35 0.27 -5.20 3.45
C ALA A 35 1.71 -5.38 2.93
N ASN A 36 2.66 -5.53 3.88
CA ASN A 36 4.09 -5.64 3.59
C ASN A 36 4.62 -4.45 2.76
N ALA A 37 4.32 -3.22 3.22
CA ALA A 37 4.64 -1.97 2.51
C ALA A 37 4.06 -1.97 1.07
N TYR A 38 2.77 -2.30 0.93
CA TYR A 38 2.10 -2.44 -0.38
C TYR A 38 2.85 -3.40 -1.32
N GLY A 39 3.41 -4.47 -0.78
CA GLY A 39 4.20 -5.44 -1.52
C GLY A 39 5.69 -5.16 -1.63
N HIS A 40 6.19 -4.00 -1.17
CA HIS A 40 7.58 -3.57 -1.35
C HIS A 40 8.58 -4.10 -0.29
N GLY A 41 8.10 -4.62 0.86
CA GLY A 41 8.96 -5.07 1.96
C GLY A 41 8.91 -4.11 3.15
N ALA A 42 8.14 -4.49 4.20
CA ALA A 42 7.82 -3.58 5.31
C ALA A 42 9.04 -3.21 6.16
N VAL A 43 9.92 -4.18 6.42
CA VAL A 43 11.08 -4.00 7.31
C VAL A 43 12.10 -3.03 6.71
N GLU A 44 12.45 -3.24 5.44
CA GLU A 44 13.42 -2.43 4.71
C GLU A 44 12.87 -1.02 4.46
N CYS A 45 11.60 -0.92 4.04
CA CYS A 45 10.94 0.37 3.86
C CYS A 45 10.82 1.14 5.18
N LEU A 46 10.49 0.48 6.30
CA LEU A 46 10.42 1.17 7.59
C LEU A 46 11.78 1.71 8.02
N ARG A 47 12.85 0.91 7.88
CA ARG A 47 14.21 1.36 8.21
C ARG A 47 14.57 2.62 7.43
N ALA A 48 14.39 2.59 6.11
CA ALA A 48 14.65 3.73 5.25
C ALA A 48 13.75 4.94 5.58
N ALA A 49 12.49 4.71 5.95
CA ALA A 49 11.57 5.78 6.31
C ALA A 49 11.94 6.48 7.63
N LEU A 50 12.37 5.74 8.64
CA LEU A 50 12.85 6.31 9.90
C LEU A 50 14.14 7.12 9.70
N GLU A 51 15.07 6.64 8.86
CA GLU A 51 16.27 7.39 8.49
C GLU A 51 15.95 8.73 7.77
N GLU A 52 14.86 8.78 7.00
CA GLU A 52 14.36 10.00 6.32
C GLU A 52 13.41 10.84 7.19
N GLY A 53 13.25 10.50 8.48
CA GLY A 53 12.55 11.31 9.47
C GLY A 53 11.04 11.05 9.58
N CYS A 54 10.54 9.91 9.13
CA CYS A 54 9.22 9.43 9.56
C CYS A 54 9.23 9.18 11.07
N VAL A 55 8.13 9.53 11.74
CA VAL A 55 8.07 9.50 13.22
C VAL A 55 7.54 8.16 13.78
N GLY A 56 7.23 7.20 12.94
CA GLY A 56 6.73 5.89 13.32
C GLY A 56 6.13 5.15 12.12
N ALA A 57 5.52 4.02 12.39
CA ALA A 57 4.89 3.14 11.41
C ALA A 57 3.36 3.14 11.54
N ALA A 58 2.65 2.93 10.42
CA ALA A 58 1.23 2.63 10.42
C ALA A 58 0.98 1.30 9.69
N VAL A 59 0.30 0.39 10.36
CA VAL A 59 -0.05 -0.95 9.89
C VAL A 59 -1.56 -1.15 9.91
N ALA A 60 -2.07 -2.19 9.24
CA ALA A 60 -3.51 -2.46 9.24
C ALA A 60 -3.95 -3.36 10.40
N ARG A 61 -3.08 -4.26 10.87
CA ARG A 61 -3.40 -5.33 11.83
C ARG A 61 -2.34 -5.44 12.92
N VAL A 62 -2.73 -5.98 14.05
CA VAL A 62 -1.82 -6.29 15.19
C VAL A 62 -0.67 -7.20 14.73
N GLU A 63 -0.94 -8.20 13.91
CA GLU A 63 0.08 -9.13 13.40
C GLU A 63 1.18 -8.42 12.60
N GLU A 64 0.84 -7.41 11.78
CA GLU A 64 1.84 -6.61 11.07
C GLU A 64 2.69 -5.78 12.05
N GLY A 65 2.07 -5.24 13.11
CA GLY A 65 2.79 -4.55 14.19
C GLY A 65 3.76 -5.47 14.93
N ARG A 66 3.36 -6.71 15.20
CA ARG A 66 4.21 -7.74 15.79
C ARG A 66 5.45 -8.03 14.92
N VAL A 67 5.28 -8.09 13.59
CA VAL A 67 6.42 -8.24 12.67
C VAL A 67 7.39 -7.07 12.78
N VAL A 68 6.89 -5.84 12.90
CA VAL A 68 7.71 -4.64 13.11
C VAL A 68 8.53 -4.77 14.39
N ARG A 69 7.91 -5.14 15.52
CA ARG A 69 8.61 -5.32 16.80
C ARG A 69 9.64 -6.46 16.75
N ALA A 70 9.27 -7.61 16.17
CA ALA A 70 10.17 -8.74 16.00
C ALA A 70 11.40 -8.41 15.12
N SER A 71 11.30 -7.37 14.29
CA SER A 71 12.40 -6.85 13.45
C SER A 71 13.28 -5.82 14.18
N GLY A 72 13.05 -5.57 15.48
CA GLY A 72 13.89 -4.74 16.35
C GLY A 72 13.60 -3.23 16.25
N PHE A 73 12.42 -2.83 15.84
CA PHE A 73 12.03 -1.41 15.82
C PHE A 73 11.29 -1.01 17.09
N ASP A 74 11.74 0.07 17.74
CA ASP A 74 11.14 0.67 18.94
C ASP A 74 10.27 1.91 18.65
N CYS A 75 10.14 2.31 17.39
CA CYS A 75 9.33 3.46 16.99
C CYS A 75 7.84 3.27 17.32
N PRO A 76 7.04 4.35 17.45
CA PRO A 76 5.59 4.24 17.55
C PRO A 76 4.99 3.45 16.39
N VAL A 77 4.11 2.48 16.69
CA VAL A 77 3.42 1.65 15.68
C VAL A 77 1.93 1.79 15.85
N TYR A 78 1.28 2.42 14.88
CA TYR A 78 -0.15 2.68 14.84
C TYR A 78 -0.87 1.56 14.09
N VAL A 79 -1.78 0.87 14.74
CA VAL A 79 -2.69 -0.07 14.10
C VAL A 79 -3.90 0.71 13.58
N LEU A 80 -4.27 0.57 12.31
CA LEU A 80 -5.34 1.34 11.70
C LEU A 80 -6.69 0.59 11.64
N GLY A 81 -6.71 -0.71 11.86
CA GLY A 81 -7.92 -1.54 11.88
C GLY A 81 -8.23 -1.99 13.30
N LEU A 82 -9.52 -2.06 13.66
CA LEU A 82 -9.97 -2.48 14.98
C LEU A 82 -9.51 -3.92 15.28
N PRO A 83 -8.83 -4.16 16.41
CA PRO A 83 -8.42 -5.50 16.81
C PRO A 83 -9.61 -6.29 17.38
N LEU A 84 -9.60 -7.61 17.15
CA LEU A 84 -10.48 -8.53 17.85
C LEU A 84 -10.01 -8.74 19.30
N PRO A 85 -10.89 -9.16 20.23
CA PRO A 85 -10.52 -9.38 21.63
C PRO A 85 -9.31 -10.31 21.83
N GLU A 86 -9.19 -11.35 21.01
CA GLU A 86 -8.08 -12.31 21.04
C GLU A 86 -6.73 -11.73 20.59
N GLU A 87 -6.74 -10.63 19.83
CA GLU A 87 -5.53 -9.93 19.38
C GLU A 87 -5.05 -8.86 20.38
N MET A 88 -5.93 -8.41 21.30
CA MET A 88 -5.66 -7.29 22.18
C MET A 88 -4.47 -7.53 23.11
N SER A 89 -4.34 -8.73 23.68
CA SER A 89 -3.19 -9.07 24.54
C SER A 89 -1.86 -9.01 23.77
N VAL A 90 -1.84 -9.39 22.51
CA VAL A 90 -0.66 -9.26 21.65
C VAL A 90 -0.37 -7.78 21.40
N GLY A 91 -1.38 -7.01 21.03
CA GLY A 91 -1.23 -5.57 20.78
C GLY A 91 -0.68 -4.81 21.99
N VAL A 92 -1.18 -5.13 23.18
CA VAL A 92 -0.69 -4.56 24.45
C VAL A 92 0.73 -5.00 24.76
N ASN A 93 1.04 -6.30 24.62
CA ASN A 93 2.38 -6.83 24.88
C ASN A 93 3.43 -6.16 23.99
N GLU A 94 3.13 -5.98 22.72
CA GLU A 94 3.98 -5.37 21.71
C GLU A 94 3.96 -3.83 21.74
N GLU A 95 3.28 -3.21 22.71
CA GLU A 95 3.19 -1.76 22.87
C GLU A 95 2.75 -1.04 21.58
N LEU A 96 1.71 -1.59 20.94
CA LEU A 96 1.13 -0.99 19.74
C LEU A 96 0.09 0.07 20.16
N ILE A 97 0.00 1.14 19.38
CA ILE A 97 -1.05 2.15 19.52
C ILE A 97 -2.29 1.59 18.83
N LEU A 98 -3.32 1.25 19.61
CA LEU A 98 -4.49 0.51 19.14
C LEU A 98 -5.68 1.43 18.87
N PRO A 99 -6.45 1.22 17.80
CA PRO A 99 -7.70 1.93 17.58
C PRO A 99 -8.80 1.33 18.47
N VAL A 100 -9.64 2.20 19.03
CA VAL A 100 -10.84 1.82 19.78
C VAL A 100 -12.00 2.73 19.40
N ASP A 101 -13.19 2.15 19.25
CA ASP A 101 -14.44 2.86 19.00
C ASP A 101 -15.56 2.37 19.95
N ASP A 102 -16.77 2.87 19.78
CA ASP A 102 -17.92 2.53 20.64
C ASP A 102 -18.35 1.06 20.54
N THR A 103 -17.92 0.33 19.49
CA THR A 103 -18.14 -1.11 19.32
C THR A 103 -17.05 -1.98 19.92
N THR A 104 -15.90 -1.40 20.27
CA THR A 104 -14.74 -2.13 20.80
C THR A 104 -15.05 -2.76 22.15
N ASN A 105 -14.60 -4.00 22.36
CA ASN A 105 -14.66 -4.64 23.67
C ASN A 105 -13.59 -4.05 24.62
N LEU A 106 -13.91 -2.89 25.21
CA LEU A 106 -12.99 -2.17 26.10
C LEU A 106 -12.63 -2.96 27.36
N GLU A 107 -13.52 -3.83 27.85
CA GLU A 107 -13.26 -4.68 29.01
C GLU A 107 -12.19 -5.73 28.73
N ALA A 108 -12.21 -6.32 27.52
CA ALA A 108 -11.16 -7.24 27.10
C ALA A 108 -9.79 -6.55 26.96
N LEU A 109 -9.77 -5.33 26.42
CA LEU A 109 -8.54 -4.53 26.30
C LEU A 109 -8.00 -4.11 27.67
N GLU A 110 -8.87 -3.63 28.56
CA GLU A 110 -8.51 -3.28 29.95
C GLU A 110 -7.98 -4.50 30.71
N THR A 111 -8.63 -5.67 30.55
CA THR A 111 -8.17 -6.92 31.16
C THR A 111 -6.78 -7.30 30.68
N ALA A 112 -6.52 -7.19 29.37
CA ALA A 112 -5.19 -7.43 28.81
C ALA A 112 -4.14 -6.45 29.37
N ALA A 113 -4.48 -5.14 29.41
CA ALA A 113 -3.61 -4.09 29.93
C ALA A 113 -3.27 -4.30 31.41
N SER A 114 -4.27 -4.51 32.25
CA SER A 114 -4.09 -4.73 33.71
C SER A 114 -3.31 -6.01 34.00
N THR A 115 -3.57 -7.10 33.28
CA THR A 115 -2.85 -8.38 33.41
C THR A 115 -1.37 -8.21 33.09
N LEU A 116 -1.05 -7.49 32.00
CA LEU A 116 0.31 -7.20 31.58
C LEU A 116 0.96 -6.04 32.34
N LYS A 117 0.19 -5.34 33.19
CA LYS A 117 0.63 -4.15 33.95
C LYS A 117 1.17 -3.05 33.03
N LYS A 118 0.51 -2.82 31.92
CA LYS A 118 0.88 -1.83 30.91
C LYS A 118 -0.24 -0.79 30.74
N MET A 119 0.14 0.45 30.48
CA MET A 119 -0.76 1.45 29.90
C MET A 119 -0.86 1.20 28.39
N VAL A 120 -2.02 1.45 27.82
CA VAL A 120 -2.27 1.28 26.37
C VAL A 120 -2.62 2.62 25.78
N GLU A 121 -1.81 3.06 24.83
CA GLU A 121 -2.12 4.23 24.01
C GLU A 121 -3.19 3.86 22.98
N VAL A 122 -4.31 4.59 22.98
CA VAL A 122 -5.42 4.32 22.05
C VAL A 122 -5.69 5.50 21.13
N MET A 123 -5.96 5.20 19.87
CA MET A 123 -6.45 6.17 18.87
C MET A 123 -7.96 6.00 18.70
N LEU A 124 -8.67 7.13 18.65
CA LEU A 124 -10.11 7.13 18.39
C LEU A 124 -10.38 7.35 16.90
N PRO A 125 -10.76 6.32 16.12
CA PRO A 125 -11.26 6.51 14.77
C PRO A 125 -12.61 7.23 14.83
N ILE A 126 -12.75 8.32 14.09
CA ILE A 126 -13.98 9.06 13.91
C ILE A 126 -14.56 8.77 12.54
N ASP A 127 -15.74 8.17 12.48
CA ASP A 127 -16.43 7.96 11.22
C ASP A 127 -17.16 9.24 10.79
N THR A 128 -16.58 9.90 9.82
CA THR A 128 -17.10 11.12 9.20
C THR A 128 -17.75 10.86 7.84
N GLY A 129 -18.09 9.60 7.54
CA GLY A 129 -18.77 9.21 6.30
C GLY A 129 -17.98 8.29 5.37
N MET A 130 -16.90 7.64 5.87
CA MET A 130 -16.29 6.48 5.23
C MET A 130 -17.12 5.22 5.46
N ASN A 131 -17.84 5.14 6.60
CA ASN A 131 -18.71 4.04 7.02
C ASN A 131 -17.97 2.68 7.03
N ARG A 132 -16.78 2.68 7.61
CA ARG A 132 -15.94 1.48 7.70
C ARG A 132 -15.60 1.09 9.13
N ILE A 133 -15.13 2.01 9.92
CA ILE A 133 -14.85 1.90 11.37
C ILE A 133 -14.97 3.28 12.00
N GLY A 134 -15.20 3.34 13.29
CA GLY A 134 -15.12 4.57 14.08
C GLY A 134 -16.44 4.99 14.70
N THR A 135 -16.33 5.76 15.79
CA THR A 135 -17.44 6.40 16.47
C THR A 135 -17.90 7.64 15.71
N HIS A 136 -19.19 7.85 15.52
CA HIS A 136 -19.70 9.09 14.94
C HIS A 136 -19.50 10.27 15.90
N ALA A 137 -19.30 11.48 15.35
CA ALA A 137 -19.09 12.69 16.15
C ALA A 137 -20.16 12.91 17.23
N LYS A 138 -21.43 12.67 16.88
CA LYS A 138 -22.58 12.79 17.81
C LYS A 138 -22.53 11.82 19.00
N ASP A 139 -21.91 10.66 18.85
CA ASP A 139 -21.84 9.59 19.86
C ASP A 139 -20.53 9.65 20.66
N LEU A 140 -19.56 10.49 20.25
CA LEU A 140 -18.23 10.59 20.83
C LEU A 140 -18.27 10.95 22.33
N HIS A 141 -19.12 11.87 22.75
CA HIS A 141 -19.23 12.25 24.17
C HIS A 141 -19.61 11.06 25.05
N ALA A 142 -20.60 10.27 24.65
CA ALA A 142 -21.00 9.08 25.40
C ALA A 142 -19.89 8.02 25.42
N PHE A 143 -19.15 7.89 24.32
CA PHE A 143 -18.00 6.99 24.24
C PHE A 143 -16.85 7.43 25.16
N LEU A 144 -16.53 8.72 25.23
CA LEU A 144 -15.52 9.26 26.15
C LEU A 144 -15.90 9.00 27.62
N GLU A 145 -17.18 9.17 28.02
CA GLU A 145 -17.65 8.83 29.37
C GLU A 145 -17.51 7.32 29.66
N LYS A 146 -17.68 6.46 28.67
CA LYS A 146 -17.44 5.02 28.80
C LYS A 146 -15.95 4.73 28.99
N LEU A 147 -15.05 5.37 28.21
CA LEU A 147 -13.60 5.19 28.28
C LEU A 147 -13.02 5.55 29.65
N LYS A 148 -13.55 6.56 30.34
CA LYS A 148 -13.11 6.96 31.72
C LYS A 148 -13.15 5.84 32.76
N LYS A 149 -13.92 4.76 32.51
CA LYS A 149 -14.02 3.61 33.40
C LYS A 149 -12.84 2.64 33.29
N TYR A 150 -11.95 2.84 32.33
CA TYR A 150 -10.85 1.95 31.98
C TYR A 150 -9.51 2.67 32.22
N PRO A 151 -8.93 2.57 33.42
CA PRO A 151 -7.81 3.41 33.84
C PRO A 151 -6.48 3.08 33.12
N HIS A 152 -6.36 1.92 32.48
CA HIS A 152 -5.14 1.58 31.73
C HIS A 152 -5.20 2.04 30.27
N LEU A 153 -6.33 2.60 29.78
CA LEU A 153 -6.48 3.08 28.41
C LEU A 153 -6.26 4.60 28.37
N HIS A 154 -5.22 5.02 27.67
CA HIS A 154 -4.86 6.43 27.52
C HIS A 154 -5.14 6.90 26.08
N ILE A 155 -5.92 7.98 25.93
CA ILE A 155 -6.23 8.54 24.61
C ILE A 155 -4.98 9.22 24.05
N HIS A 156 -4.39 8.63 23.03
CA HIS A 156 -3.24 9.15 22.31
C HIS A 156 -3.64 10.16 21.24
N GLY A 157 -4.84 10.02 20.66
CA GLY A 157 -5.32 10.93 19.63
C GLY A 157 -6.56 10.46 18.90
N LEU A 158 -6.91 11.20 17.85
CA LEU A 158 -8.06 10.94 16.99
C LEU A 158 -7.62 10.88 15.53
N PHE A 159 -8.31 10.06 14.75
CA PHE A 159 -8.10 10.08 13.30
C PHE A 159 -9.40 9.83 12.53
N THR A 160 -9.46 10.34 11.32
CA THR A 160 -10.50 9.99 10.34
C THR A 160 -9.88 9.56 9.02
N HIS A 161 -10.70 9.16 8.06
CA HIS A 161 -10.26 8.79 6.71
C HIS A 161 -11.20 9.34 5.65
N LEU A 162 -10.65 10.15 4.73
CA LEU A 162 -11.40 10.82 3.68
C LEU A 162 -11.70 9.86 2.55
N ALA A 163 -12.98 9.67 2.24
CA ALA A 163 -13.43 8.67 1.25
C ALA A 163 -13.19 9.09 -0.20
N THR A 164 -13.09 10.40 -0.47
CA THR A 164 -13.02 10.97 -1.83
C THR A 164 -11.96 12.05 -1.96
N ALA A 165 -10.89 11.97 -1.15
CA ALA A 165 -9.79 12.94 -1.23
C ALA A 165 -9.06 12.91 -2.58
N ASP A 166 -9.12 11.80 -3.31
CA ASP A 166 -8.56 11.59 -4.63
C ASP A 166 -9.48 11.98 -5.80
N ALA A 167 -10.76 12.27 -5.53
CA ALA A 167 -11.72 12.68 -6.56
C ALA A 167 -11.50 14.13 -7.00
N LYS A 168 -11.88 14.45 -8.25
CA LYS A 168 -11.91 15.86 -8.74
C LYS A 168 -12.82 16.75 -7.90
N ASN A 169 -14.01 16.24 -7.55
CA ASN A 169 -14.94 16.92 -6.66
C ASN A 169 -14.67 16.52 -5.22
N LYS A 170 -14.11 17.42 -4.43
CA LYS A 170 -13.70 17.20 -3.04
C LYS A 170 -14.80 17.62 -2.01
N SER A 171 -16.00 17.97 -2.44
CA SER A 171 -17.06 18.45 -1.54
C SER A 171 -17.37 17.46 -0.41
N LYS A 172 -17.36 16.14 -0.69
CA LYS A 172 -17.54 15.11 0.34
C LYS A 172 -16.36 15.07 1.32
N ALA A 173 -15.13 15.22 0.83
CA ALA A 173 -13.94 15.25 1.68
C ALA A 173 -13.97 16.45 2.64
N TYR A 174 -14.32 17.65 2.16
CA TYR A 174 -14.46 18.82 3.01
C TYR A 174 -15.64 18.70 4.00
N LYS A 175 -16.76 18.06 3.60
CA LYS A 175 -17.83 17.73 4.55
C LYS A 175 -17.34 16.80 5.66
N GLN A 176 -16.55 15.78 5.32
CA GLN A 176 -15.95 14.88 6.31
C GLN A 176 -14.99 15.63 7.25
N LEU A 177 -14.22 16.59 6.75
CA LEU A 177 -13.38 17.44 7.60
C LEU A 177 -14.21 18.28 8.56
N ALA A 178 -15.32 18.88 8.12
CA ALA A 178 -16.21 19.62 9.00
C ALA A 178 -16.80 18.73 10.10
N GLU A 179 -17.24 17.52 9.80
CA GLU A 179 -17.71 16.54 10.79
C GLU A 179 -16.56 16.10 11.73
N PHE A 180 -15.33 16.04 11.26
CA PHE A 180 -14.17 15.76 12.11
C PHE A 180 -13.87 16.92 13.07
N GLU A 181 -14.00 18.18 12.63
CA GLU A 181 -13.87 19.36 13.50
C GLU A 181 -14.94 19.38 14.61
N GLU A 182 -16.17 18.93 14.31
CA GLU A 182 -17.22 18.77 15.34
C GLU A 182 -16.78 17.76 16.40
N ALA A 183 -16.20 16.62 15.99
CA ALA A 183 -15.66 15.63 16.93
C ALA A 183 -14.50 16.19 17.75
N LEU A 184 -13.58 16.94 17.13
CA LEU A 184 -12.47 17.58 17.85
C LEU A 184 -12.98 18.59 18.86
N SER A 185 -14.02 19.36 18.55
CA SER A 185 -14.63 20.34 19.44
C SER A 185 -15.34 19.71 20.64
N ALA A 186 -15.72 18.43 20.54
CA ALA A 186 -16.31 17.67 21.65
C ALA A 186 -15.28 17.13 22.65
N MET A 187 -13.98 17.18 22.31
CA MET A 187 -12.91 16.74 23.21
C MET A 187 -12.70 17.76 24.35
N PRO A 188 -12.46 17.29 25.60
CA PRO A 188 -12.17 18.17 26.72
C PRO A 188 -10.91 19.04 26.52
N SER A 189 -9.91 18.51 25.86
CA SER A 189 -8.67 19.18 25.45
C SER A 189 -8.09 18.47 24.24
N LEU A 190 -7.43 19.22 23.38
CA LEU A 190 -6.63 18.69 22.25
C LEU A 190 -5.13 18.76 22.52
N GLU A 191 -4.75 19.25 23.70
CA GLU A 191 -3.34 19.37 24.07
C GLU A 191 -2.67 17.99 24.12
N ASN A 192 -1.52 17.87 23.48
CA ASN A 192 -0.72 16.65 23.35
C ASN A 192 -1.39 15.49 22.59
N LEU A 193 -2.59 15.69 22.01
CA LEU A 193 -3.23 14.67 21.20
C LEU A 193 -2.70 14.65 19.76
N ILE A 194 -2.57 13.47 19.22
CA ILE A 194 -2.32 13.25 17.78
C ILE A 194 -3.63 13.38 17.02
N ILE A 195 -3.67 14.30 16.06
CA ILE A 195 -4.82 14.54 15.19
C ILE A 195 -4.41 14.23 13.74
N SER A 196 -5.14 13.34 13.09
CA SER A 196 -4.73 12.84 11.77
C SER A 196 -5.92 12.56 10.85
N ALA A 197 -5.97 13.20 9.68
CA ALA A 197 -6.98 12.93 8.66
C ALA A 197 -6.36 12.55 7.29
N ALA A 198 -5.25 13.20 6.91
CA ALA A 198 -4.65 13.04 5.59
C ALA A 198 -4.04 11.65 5.37
N SER A 199 -4.54 10.94 4.37
CA SER A 199 -3.86 9.87 3.66
C SER A 199 -3.17 10.44 2.41
N SER A 200 -2.64 9.60 1.51
CA SER A 200 -1.91 10.05 0.31
C SER A 200 -2.58 11.20 -0.45
N ALA A 201 -3.86 11.09 -0.76
CA ALA A 201 -4.58 12.13 -1.51
C ALA A 201 -4.77 13.43 -0.70
N GLY A 202 -5.03 13.30 0.61
CA GLY A 202 -5.11 14.45 1.50
C GLY A 202 -3.74 15.15 1.66
N VAL A 203 -2.65 14.39 1.73
CA VAL A 203 -1.29 14.93 1.73
C VAL A 203 -1.03 15.76 0.49
N VAL A 204 -1.42 15.26 -0.69
CA VAL A 204 -1.13 15.91 -1.98
C VAL A 204 -1.92 17.19 -2.20
N ASP A 205 -3.20 17.24 -1.81
CA ASP A 205 -4.12 18.25 -2.36
C ASP A 205 -5.18 18.79 -1.37
N ILE A 206 -5.09 18.46 -0.06
CA ILE A 206 -6.00 18.99 0.97
C ILE A 206 -5.18 19.38 2.21
N PRO A 207 -4.45 20.51 2.20
CA PRO A 207 -3.62 20.94 3.34
C PRO A 207 -4.38 21.06 4.66
N GLU A 208 -5.67 21.40 4.63
CA GLU A 208 -6.54 21.50 5.80
C GLU A 208 -6.70 20.15 6.53
N SER A 209 -6.41 19.03 5.86
CA SER A 209 -6.48 17.69 6.45
C SER A 209 -5.20 17.24 7.18
N TRP A 210 -4.11 18.02 7.14
CA TRP A 210 -2.81 17.54 7.64
C TRP A 210 -2.75 17.48 9.17
N TYR A 211 -3.35 18.44 9.86
CA TYR A 211 -3.27 18.58 11.33
C TYR A 211 -1.82 18.47 11.85
N ASN A 212 -1.58 17.61 12.86
CA ASN A 212 -0.24 17.44 13.44
C ASN A 212 0.42 16.09 13.10
N LEU A 213 -0.26 15.21 12.31
CA LEU A 213 0.32 13.95 11.80
C LEU A 213 -0.37 13.52 10.51
N VAL A 214 0.41 13.14 9.49
CA VAL A 214 -0.13 12.60 8.23
C VAL A 214 0.26 11.14 8.02
N ARG A 215 -0.53 10.44 7.20
CA ARG A 215 -0.38 9.01 6.90
C ARG A 215 -0.28 8.78 5.39
N PRO A 216 0.78 9.28 4.71
CA PRO A 216 0.98 8.99 3.31
C PRO A 216 1.14 7.47 3.11
N GLY A 217 0.37 6.89 2.20
CA GLY A 217 0.46 5.48 1.84
C GLY A 217 1.16 5.32 0.50
N ILE A 218 0.37 5.15 -0.56
CA ILE A 218 0.86 4.78 -1.89
C ILE A 218 1.90 5.74 -2.48
N ILE A 219 1.80 7.04 -2.19
CA ILE A 219 2.73 8.05 -2.70
C ILE A 219 4.17 7.85 -2.22
N GLN A 220 4.40 7.17 -1.12
CA GLN A 220 5.75 6.82 -0.66
C GLN A 220 6.44 5.87 -1.66
N TYR A 221 5.67 5.04 -2.34
CA TYR A 221 6.13 4.01 -3.27
C TYR A 221 6.15 4.47 -4.73
N GLY A 222 5.70 5.70 -5.00
CA GLY A 222 5.75 6.36 -6.30
C GLY A 222 4.42 6.56 -7.01
N PRO A 223 3.46 5.61 -6.98
CA PRO A 223 2.19 5.82 -7.66
C PRO A 223 1.39 7.00 -7.10
N SER A 224 0.73 7.73 -7.98
CA SER A 224 -0.25 8.77 -7.59
C SER A 224 -1.46 8.12 -6.91
N PRO A 225 -2.17 8.81 -6.00
CA PRO A 225 -3.37 8.25 -5.35
C PRO A 225 -4.47 7.83 -6.34
N SER A 226 -4.57 8.51 -7.46
CA SER A 226 -5.48 8.17 -8.57
C SER A 226 -5.05 8.84 -9.88
N ASN A 227 -5.61 8.39 -10.99
CA ASN A 227 -5.35 8.98 -12.31
C ASN A 227 -5.79 10.47 -12.43
N THR A 228 -6.60 10.98 -11.49
CA THR A 228 -7.00 12.39 -11.47
C THR A 228 -5.94 13.28 -10.78
N MET A 229 -4.94 12.69 -10.13
CA MET A 229 -3.93 13.38 -9.34
C MET A 229 -2.50 13.15 -9.87
N LEU A 230 -2.35 12.86 -11.15
CA LEU A 230 -1.05 12.65 -11.78
C LEU A 230 -0.19 13.92 -11.72
N ASN A 231 1.10 13.75 -11.51
CA ASN A 231 2.13 14.81 -11.58
C ASN A 231 2.00 15.95 -10.54
N TYR A 232 1.29 15.78 -9.44
CA TYR A 232 1.25 16.76 -8.35
C TYR A 232 2.59 16.89 -7.60
N LEU A 233 3.32 15.77 -7.46
CA LEU A 233 4.64 15.70 -6.84
C LEU A 233 5.59 14.93 -7.76
N ASP A 234 6.90 15.24 -7.70
CA ASP A 234 7.95 14.52 -8.44
C ASP A 234 8.27 13.18 -7.76
N LEU A 235 7.32 12.25 -7.83
CA LEU A 235 7.46 10.92 -7.26
C LEU A 235 7.88 9.91 -8.34
N LYS A 236 8.67 8.92 -7.94
CA LYS A 236 9.22 7.89 -8.83
C LYS A 236 8.78 6.50 -8.36
N TYR A 237 8.49 5.62 -9.30
CA TYR A 237 8.19 4.22 -8.99
C TYR A 237 9.46 3.52 -8.50
N MET A 238 9.38 2.85 -7.35
CA MET A 238 10.52 2.19 -6.74
C MET A 238 10.60 0.68 -7.01
N MET A 239 9.58 0.10 -7.66
CA MET A 239 9.52 -1.33 -7.95
C MET A 239 9.69 -1.58 -9.45
N THR A 240 10.58 -2.51 -9.78
CA THR A 240 10.68 -3.12 -11.11
C THR A 240 10.44 -4.62 -10.98
N VAL A 241 9.61 -5.21 -11.83
CA VAL A 241 9.36 -6.66 -11.87
C VAL A 241 10.06 -7.24 -13.07
N VAL A 242 11.05 -8.10 -12.81
CA VAL A 242 11.94 -8.70 -13.81
C VAL A 242 11.73 -10.20 -13.86
N SER A 243 11.82 -10.76 -15.05
CA SER A 243 11.90 -12.20 -15.32
C SER A 243 12.85 -12.48 -16.48
N HIS A 244 12.97 -13.75 -16.87
CA HIS A 244 13.78 -14.18 -18.01
C HIS A 244 13.01 -15.19 -18.84
N ILE A 245 13.24 -15.17 -20.14
CA ILE A 245 12.60 -16.11 -21.08
C ILE A 245 13.12 -17.52 -20.82
N THR A 246 12.21 -18.47 -20.65
CA THR A 246 12.56 -19.89 -20.45
C THR A 246 12.48 -20.70 -21.73
N HIS A 247 11.66 -20.28 -22.70
CA HIS A 247 11.45 -20.99 -23.93
C HIS A 247 11.01 -20.06 -25.05
N VAL A 248 11.41 -20.36 -26.27
CA VAL A 248 10.94 -19.68 -27.51
C VAL A 248 10.58 -20.74 -28.54
N GLN A 249 9.42 -20.59 -29.16
CA GLN A 249 8.96 -21.50 -30.22
C GLN A 249 8.29 -20.74 -31.37
N VAL A 250 8.21 -21.36 -32.52
CA VAL A 250 7.40 -20.88 -33.65
C VAL A 250 5.99 -21.45 -33.52
N VAL A 251 5.00 -20.58 -33.67
CA VAL A 251 3.59 -20.95 -33.81
C VAL A 251 3.15 -20.55 -35.19
N HIS A 252 2.62 -21.54 -35.94
CA HIS A 252 2.25 -21.32 -37.36
C HIS A 252 0.89 -20.66 -37.48
N LYS A 253 0.66 -20.05 -38.64
CA LYS A 253 -0.63 -19.42 -38.96
C LYS A 253 -1.80 -20.38 -38.75
N GLY A 254 -2.79 -19.95 -37.97
CA GLY A 254 -3.98 -20.72 -37.62
C GLY A 254 -3.86 -21.55 -36.35
N GLU A 255 -2.65 -21.73 -35.82
CA GLU A 255 -2.46 -22.37 -34.50
C GLU A 255 -2.86 -21.44 -33.36
N THR A 256 -3.16 -22.02 -32.19
CA THR A 256 -3.67 -21.28 -31.03
C THR A 256 -2.67 -21.31 -29.88
N VAL A 257 -2.74 -20.28 -29.00
CA VAL A 257 -1.84 -20.13 -27.86
C VAL A 257 -2.62 -20.22 -26.54
N GLY A 258 -2.16 -21.10 -25.64
CA GLY A 258 -2.58 -21.21 -24.26
C GLY A 258 -3.98 -21.78 -24.04
N TYR A 259 -4.43 -21.73 -22.79
CA TYR A 259 -5.72 -22.29 -22.37
C TYR A 259 -6.91 -21.63 -23.05
N GLY A 260 -7.84 -22.49 -23.53
CA GLY A 260 -9.09 -22.07 -24.14
C GLY A 260 -8.93 -21.49 -25.54
N ALA A 261 -7.73 -21.63 -26.15
CA ALA A 261 -7.44 -21.21 -27.53
C ALA A 261 -7.92 -19.76 -27.85
N THR A 262 -7.70 -18.83 -26.90
CA THR A 262 -8.24 -17.47 -26.98
C THR A 262 -7.41 -16.53 -27.87
N TYR A 263 -6.26 -16.99 -28.33
CA TYR A 263 -5.42 -16.34 -29.33
C TYR A 263 -5.16 -17.29 -30.47
N THR A 264 -5.35 -16.82 -31.70
CA THR A 264 -5.02 -17.57 -32.91
C THR A 264 -3.98 -16.79 -33.71
N ALA A 265 -2.89 -17.44 -34.06
CA ALA A 265 -1.81 -16.82 -34.83
C ALA A 265 -2.29 -16.44 -36.26
N GLY A 266 -2.28 -15.15 -36.58
CA GLY A 266 -2.69 -14.63 -37.88
C GLY A 266 -1.63 -14.84 -38.99
N LYS A 267 -0.39 -15.12 -38.61
CA LYS A 267 0.79 -15.46 -39.44
C LYS A 267 1.71 -16.34 -38.62
N ASP A 268 2.72 -16.89 -39.23
CA ASP A 268 3.82 -17.54 -38.50
C ASP A 268 4.49 -16.51 -37.60
N MET A 269 4.68 -16.86 -36.32
CA MET A 269 5.20 -15.95 -35.31
C MET A 269 5.98 -16.70 -34.25
N ARG A 270 6.89 -15.99 -33.60
CA ARG A 270 7.63 -16.52 -32.45
C ARG A 270 6.93 -16.11 -31.14
N ILE A 271 6.88 -17.05 -30.22
CA ILE A 271 6.27 -16.88 -28.89
C ILE A 271 7.30 -17.23 -27.84
N ALA A 272 7.54 -16.29 -26.92
CA ALA A 272 8.36 -16.51 -25.74
C ALA A 272 7.49 -16.93 -24.54
N THR A 273 7.96 -17.87 -23.73
CA THR A 273 7.37 -18.28 -22.45
C THR A 273 8.16 -17.65 -21.32
N ILE A 274 7.45 -17.01 -20.40
CA ILE A 274 7.99 -16.26 -19.26
C ILE A 274 7.43 -16.89 -17.99
N PRO A 275 8.27 -17.28 -16.99
CA PRO A 275 7.87 -18.03 -15.80
C PRO A 275 7.32 -17.10 -14.70
N ILE A 276 6.25 -16.39 -15.02
CA ILE A 276 5.40 -15.62 -14.10
C ILE A 276 3.95 -15.83 -14.52
N GLY A 277 3.09 -16.08 -13.53
CA GLY A 277 1.67 -16.27 -13.74
C GLY A 277 0.79 -15.71 -12.62
N TYR A 278 -0.48 -16.07 -12.63
CA TYR A 278 -1.41 -15.52 -11.63
C TYR A 278 -1.17 -16.07 -10.22
N ALA A 279 -0.48 -17.20 -10.03
CA ALA A 279 -0.07 -17.67 -8.71
C ALA A 279 1.00 -16.76 -8.07
N ASP A 280 1.79 -16.06 -8.89
CA ASP A 280 2.75 -15.06 -8.44
C ASP A 280 2.11 -13.70 -8.17
N GLY A 281 0.83 -13.55 -8.56
CA GLY A 281 0.05 -12.32 -8.41
C GLY A 281 -0.05 -11.50 -9.70
N TYR A 282 0.51 -11.96 -10.83
CA TYR A 282 0.35 -11.24 -12.09
C TYR A 282 -1.08 -11.40 -12.63
N PRO A 283 -1.81 -10.32 -12.89
CA PRO A 283 -3.26 -10.39 -13.10
C PRO A 283 -3.66 -11.20 -14.34
N ARG A 284 -4.49 -12.24 -14.17
CA ARG A 284 -5.02 -13.04 -15.27
C ARG A 284 -5.88 -12.21 -16.25
N ALA A 285 -6.45 -11.10 -15.78
CA ALA A 285 -7.24 -10.15 -16.57
C ALA A 285 -6.43 -9.47 -17.70
N LEU A 286 -5.09 -9.49 -17.63
CA LEU A 286 -4.19 -8.98 -18.65
C LEU A 286 -4.00 -9.92 -19.85
N SER A 287 -4.63 -11.10 -19.85
CA SER A 287 -4.61 -12.06 -20.96
C SER A 287 -5.05 -11.39 -22.28
N ASN A 288 -4.24 -11.46 -23.32
CA ASN A 288 -4.46 -10.82 -24.64
C ASN A 288 -4.59 -9.29 -24.61
N LYS A 289 -4.21 -8.62 -23.50
CA LYS A 289 -4.35 -7.16 -23.35
C LYS A 289 -3.04 -6.49 -22.94
N GLY A 290 -2.27 -7.13 -22.08
CA GLY A 290 -1.03 -6.58 -21.56
C GLY A 290 0.14 -6.75 -22.52
N ALA A 291 1.26 -6.15 -22.15
CA ALA A 291 2.55 -6.32 -22.80
C ALA A 291 3.64 -6.52 -21.74
N VAL A 292 4.80 -6.99 -22.18
CA VAL A 292 6.06 -7.02 -21.43
C VAL A 292 7.14 -6.32 -22.25
N LEU A 293 8.22 -5.87 -21.61
CA LEU A 293 9.38 -5.33 -22.33
C LEU A 293 10.43 -6.42 -22.50
N ILE A 294 10.93 -6.56 -23.72
CA ILE A 294 12.02 -7.48 -24.08
C ILE A 294 12.88 -6.77 -25.14
N GLY A 295 14.18 -6.63 -24.87
CA GLY A 295 15.09 -5.93 -25.78
C GLY A 295 14.63 -4.50 -26.10
N GLU A 296 14.17 -3.78 -25.05
CA GLU A 296 13.67 -2.39 -25.15
C GLU A 296 12.42 -2.22 -26.04
N LYS A 297 11.66 -3.30 -26.26
CA LYS A 297 10.44 -3.30 -27.09
C LYS A 297 9.24 -3.83 -26.31
N ARG A 298 8.07 -3.28 -26.58
CA ARG A 298 6.81 -3.81 -26.07
C ARG A 298 6.39 -5.06 -26.83
N CYS A 299 6.37 -6.19 -26.14
CA CYS A 299 5.96 -7.49 -26.66
C CYS A 299 4.57 -7.84 -26.10
N PRO A 300 3.53 -7.97 -26.95
CA PRO A 300 2.17 -8.20 -26.48
C PRO A 300 2.03 -9.61 -25.85
N ILE A 301 1.31 -9.69 -24.75
CA ILE A 301 0.91 -10.96 -24.13
C ILE A 301 -0.16 -11.62 -25.01
N VAL A 302 0.08 -12.86 -25.40
CA VAL A 302 -0.80 -13.64 -26.28
C VAL A 302 -1.30 -14.90 -25.57
N GLY A 303 -2.59 -15.18 -25.72
CA GLY A 303 -3.26 -16.25 -25.00
C GLY A 303 -3.56 -15.90 -23.54
N ARG A 304 -4.09 -16.88 -22.82
CA ARG A 304 -4.40 -16.71 -21.39
C ARG A 304 -3.15 -16.84 -20.54
N ILE A 305 -2.98 -15.93 -19.57
CA ILE A 305 -1.99 -16.06 -18.51
C ILE A 305 -2.33 -17.29 -17.70
N CYS A 306 -1.32 -18.17 -17.55
CA CYS A 306 -1.43 -19.43 -16.82
C CYS A 306 -1.14 -19.24 -15.33
N MET A 307 -1.15 -20.33 -14.56
CA MET A 307 -0.84 -20.29 -13.14
C MET A 307 0.58 -19.77 -12.88
N ASP A 308 1.56 -20.32 -13.57
CA ASP A 308 2.99 -20.08 -13.32
C ASP A 308 3.74 -19.53 -14.56
N GLN A 309 3.03 -19.22 -15.65
CA GLN A 309 3.64 -18.77 -16.92
C GLN A 309 2.70 -17.84 -17.70
N LEU A 310 3.30 -16.99 -18.50
CA LEU A 310 2.62 -16.23 -19.55
C LEU A 310 3.42 -16.32 -20.86
N MET A 311 2.75 -16.01 -21.97
CA MET A 311 3.34 -16.04 -23.31
C MET A 311 3.28 -14.66 -23.94
N ALA A 312 4.37 -14.27 -24.63
CA ALA A 312 4.44 -13.01 -25.35
C ALA A 312 4.89 -13.25 -26.81
N ALA A 313 4.32 -12.49 -27.73
CA ALA A 313 4.77 -12.50 -29.13
C ALA A 313 6.08 -11.70 -29.25
N VAL A 314 7.08 -12.28 -29.89
CA VAL A 314 8.44 -11.73 -29.96
C VAL A 314 9.00 -11.74 -31.39
N ASP A 315 10.03 -10.96 -31.62
CA ASP A 315 10.76 -10.95 -32.87
C ASP A 315 11.86 -12.05 -32.96
N ASP A 316 12.57 -12.10 -34.07
CA ASP A 316 13.54 -13.15 -34.37
C ASP A 316 14.84 -13.04 -33.55
N THR A 317 15.09 -11.92 -32.91
CA THR A 317 16.31 -11.67 -32.12
C THR A 317 16.22 -12.23 -30.69
N VAL A 318 15.01 -12.47 -30.20
CA VAL A 318 14.74 -12.87 -28.81
C VAL A 318 15.09 -14.35 -28.60
N MET A 319 15.81 -14.63 -27.49
CA MET A 319 16.32 -15.95 -27.13
C MET A 319 15.97 -16.34 -25.68
N PRO A 320 15.97 -17.65 -25.36
CA PRO A 320 15.92 -18.10 -23.98
C PRO A 320 17.07 -17.48 -23.17
N GLY A 321 16.75 -16.98 -21.97
CA GLY A 321 17.67 -16.26 -21.08
C GLY A 321 17.61 -14.74 -21.19
N ASP A 322 16.99 -14.19 -22.22
CA ASP A 322 16.80 -12.74 -22.32
C ASP A 322 15.92 -12.20 -21.20
N GLU A 323 16.27 -11.00 -20.73
CA GLU A 323 15.55 -10.30 -19.68
C GLU A 323 14.18 -9.81 -20.14
N VAL A 324 13.21 -9.93 -19.26
CA VAL A 324 11.83 -9.46 -19.44
C VAL A 324 11.46 -8.53 -18.30
N VAL A 325 11.01 -7.31 -18.63
CA VAL A 325 10.45 -6.40 -17.64
C VAL A 325 8.92 -6.40 -17.76
N LEU A 326 8.24 -6.75 -16.64
CA LEU A 326 6.78 -6.80 -16.57
C LEU A 326 6.19 -5.50 -15.98
N ILE A 327 6.92 -4.86 -15.08
CA ILE A 327 6.64 -3.52 -14.52
C ILE A 327 7.97 -2.81 -14.42
N GLY A 328 8.07 -1.59 -14.91
CA GLY A 328 9.29 -0.78 -14.86
C GLY A 328 9.78 -0.37 -16.26
N LYS A 329 11.07 -0.04 -16.35
CA LYS A 329 11.70 0.49 -17.56
C LYS A 329 12.70 -0.49 -18.16
N GLN A 330 12.80 -0.47 -19.49
CA GLN A 330 13.88 -1.09 -20.25
C GLN A 330 14.19 -0.17 -21.43
N GLY A 331 15.35 0.48 -21.43
CA GLY A 331 15.68 1.56 -22.35
C GLY A 331 14.71 2.76 -22.17
N GLU A 332 14.16 3.22 -23.29
CA GLU A 332 13.18 4.33 -23.29
C GLU A 332 11.72 3.86 -23.03
N GLU A 333 11.47 2.56 -23.10
CA GLU A 333 10.15 1.99 -22.88
C GLU A 333 9.85 1.77 -21.38
N GLU A 334 8.59 1.99 -20.99
CA GLU A 334 8.13 1.82 -19.61
C GLU A 334 6.76 1.14 -19.55
N ILE A 335 6.59 0.17 -18.67
CA ILE A 335 5.29 -0.38 -18.26
C ILE A 335 5.01 0.06 -16.83
N LYS A 336 4.07 0.98 -16.66
CA LYS A 336 3.64 1.46 -15.34
C LYS A 336 2.60 0.54 -14.75
N VAL A 337 2.60 0.41 -13.43
CA VAL A 337 1.58 -0.36 -12.72
C VAL A 337 0.17 0.20 -12.96
N ASP A 338 0.03 1.50 -13.19
CA ASP A 338 -1.24 2.16 -13.52
C ASP A 338 -1.81 1.67 -14.86
N GLU A 339 -0.96 1.48 -15.88
CA GLU A 339 -1.36 0.90 -17.17
C GLU A 339 -1.93 -0.51 -16.97
N LEU A 340 -1.24 -1.34 -16.17
CA LEU A 340 -1.70 -2.70 -15.89
C LEU A 340 -3.03 -2.69 -15.11
N ALA A 341 -3.18 -1.78 -14.16
CA ALA A 341 -4.41 -1.64 -13.39
C ALA A 341 -5.60 -1.25 -14.28
N GLU A 342 -5.42 -0.29 -15.20
CA GLU A 342 -6.45 0.12 -16.16
C GLU A 342 -6.86 -1.05 -17.07
N LEU A 343 -5.89 -1.75 -17.67
CA LEU A 343 -6.12 -2.91 -18.53
C LEU A 343 -6.81 -4.06 -17.79
N ALA A 344 -6.49 -4.26 -16.51
CA ALA A 344 -7.08 -5.29 -15.67
C ALA A 344 -8.46 -4.90 -15.10
N GLY A 345 -8.85 -3.62 -15.18
CA GLY A 345 -10.10 -3.11 -14.61
C GLY A 345 -10.06 -2.98 -13.09
N THR A 346 -8.92 -2.62 -12.53
CA THR A 346 -8.69 -2.47 -11.09
C THR A 346 -7.82 -1.24 -10.79
N ILE A 347 -7.23 -1.17 -9.59
CA ILE A 347 -6.34 -0.10 -9.13
C ILE A 347 -4.92 -0.64 -8.89
N HIS A 348 -3.92 0.23 -9.07
CA HIS A 348 -2.51 -0.13 -8.89
C HIS A 348 -2.18 -0.69 -7.49
N TYR A 349 -2.93 -0.30 -6.45
CA TYR A 349 -2.83 -0.87 -5.10
C TYR A 349 -3.02 -2.40 -5.09
N GLU A 350 -4.02 -2.90 -5.83
CA GLU A 350 -4.30 -4.34 -5.91
C GLU A 350 -3.19 -5.07 -6.65
N ILE A 351 -2.71 -4.51 -7.77
CA ILE A 351 -1.61 -5.09 -8.54
C ILE A 351 -0.36 -5.24 -7.64
N LEU A 352 0.08 -4.16 -7.00
CA LEU A 352 1.27 -4.16 -6.14
C LEU A 352 1.14 -5.13 -4.96
N CYS A 353 0.01 -5.09 -4.25
CA CYS A 353 -0.24 -5.98 -3.13
C CYS A 353 -0.42 -7.46 -3.55
N GLY A 354 -0.73 -7.71 -4.81
CA GLY A 354 -0.91 -9.05 -5.38
C GLY A 354 0.40 -9.82 -5.59
N LEU A 355 1.51 -9.13 -5.87
CA LEU A 355 2.81 -9.73 -6.22
C LEU A 355 3.54 -10.32 -5.00
N ARG A 356 2.94 -11.33 -4.35
CA ARG A 356 3.40 -11.82 -3.01
C ARG A 356 4.48 -12.88 -3.09
N ARG A 357 4.48 -13.73 -4.13
CA ARG A 357 5.39 -14.88 -4.24
C ARG A 357 6.72 -14.55 -4.91
N ILE A 358 6.82 -13.40 -5.57
CA ILE A 358 8.04 -12.99 -6.27
C ILE A 358 9.07 -12.51 -5.25
N PRO A 359 10.30 -13.06 -5.23
CA PRO A 359 11.37 -12.63 -4.34
C PRO A 359 11.73 -11.16 -4.54
N ARG A 360 12.08 -10.45 -3.45
CA ARG A 360 12.52 -9.06 -3.46
C ARG A 360 14.03 -8.97 -3.41
N ILE A 361 14.60 -8.10 -4.24
CA ILE A 361 16.01 -7.71 -4.21
C ILE A 361 16.03 -6.21 -3.90
N PHE A 362 16.62 -5.84 -2.77
CA PHE A 362 16.69 -4.45 -2.35
C PHE A 362 17.96 -3.79 -2.87
N ILE A 363 17.79 -2.62 -3.50
CA ILE A 363 18.88 -1.75 -3.96
C ILE A 363 18.98 -0.60 -2.97
N ASP A 364 20.07 -0.57 -2.18
CA ASP A 364 20.28 0.40 -1.08
C ASP A 364 21.72 0.90 -1.02
N GLU A 365 22.45 0.90 -2.13
CA GLU A 365 23.78 1.52 -2.16
C GLU A 365 23.66 3.04 -1.99
N LYS A 366 24.27 3.54 -0.89
CA LYS A 366 24.29 4.98 -0.52
C LYS A 366 25.19 5.81 -1.42
#